data_b0bbcf6d28c5d51e35c2956453499324
#
_entry.id   b0bbcf6d28c5d51e35c2956453499324
#
_cell.length_a   1.000
_cell.length_b   1.000
_cell.length_c   1.000
_cell.angle_alpha   90.00
_cell.angle_beta   90.00
_cell.angle_gamma   90.00
#
_symmetry.space_group_name_H-M   'P 1'
#
loop_
_entity.id
_entity.type
_entity.pdbx_description
1 polymer ?
#
loop_
_entity_poly.entity_id
_entity_poly.type
_entity_poly.pdbx_seq_one_letter_code
_entity_poly.pdbx_strand_id
1 'polypeptide(L)'
;MLIVIAAAALPYAYANATAAAQRRLPIYCTDRPGKVVSLTFDAAWGDEDTQQLIEILGKYKVRATFFVVGEWVDRCGDSVKALFDAGHEIMNHSDSHPNMPKLSRERMLEEINRCNDKIQAITGVRPTLHRAPYGDYSNALLETADTLGMHVIQWDVDSLDWKDPPVADIVSRVTKQVNSGSIVLFHNAAKNTPAALPQILEKLTAEGYTFLPVSEMIYYKDYTLNHEGRQIAMPPA
;
A
#
# COMPACT_ATOMS: atom_id res chain seq x y z
N MET A 1 -48.44 -60.33 26.04
CA MET A 1 -48.52 -58.92 25.62
C MET A 1 -47.10 -58.36 25.70
N LEU A 2 -46.39 -58.40 24.55
CA LEU A 2 -44.99 -57.93 24.48
C LEU A 2 -45.01 -56.44 24.03
N ILE A 3 -44.46 -55.56 24.84
CA ILE A 3 -44.30 -54.16 24.52
C ILE A 3 -42.92 -54.01 23.84
N VAL A 4 -42.93 -53.73 22.54
CA VAL A 4 -41.72 -53.39 21.78
C VAL A 4 -41.46 -51.90 21.97
N ILE A 5 -40.38 -51.51 22.63
CA ILE A 5 -39.90 -50.12 22.71
C ILE A 5 -39.02 -49.88 21.50
N ALA A 6 -39.53 -49.10 20.54
CA ALA A 6 -38.73 -48.62 19.41
C ALA A 6 -37.90 -47.42 19.89
N ALA A 7 -36.59 -47.59 19.99
CA ALA A 7 -35.65 -46.51 20.20
C ALA A 7 -35.45 -45.75 18.85
N ALA A 8 -35.97 -44.52 18.75
CA ALA A 8 -35.71 -43.63 17.64
C ALA A 8 -34.28 -43.03 17.81
N ALA A 9 -33.37 -43.51 16.96
CA ALA A 9 -32.05 -42.87 16.84
C ALA A 9 -32.18 -41.58 16.02
N LEU A 10 -32.02 -40.41 16.68
CA LEU A 10 -31.87 -39.12 16.01
C LEU A 10 -30.49 -39.06 15.39
N PRO A 11 -30.34 -38.78 14.11
CA PRO A 11 -29.04 -38.50 13.52
C PRO A 11 -28.53 -37.13 14.02
N TYR A 12 -27.45 -37.14 14.80
CA TYR A 12 -26.67 -35.94 15.06
C TYR A 12 -26.03 -35.49 13.73
N ALA A 13 -26.67 -34.58 13.04
CA ALA A 13 -26.05 -33.84 11.96
C ALA A 13 -25.07 -32.84 12.60
N TYR A 14 -23.79 -33.21 12.63
CA TYR A 14 -22.71 -32.25 12.85
C TYR A 14 -22.69 -31.29 11.65
N ALA A 15 -23.36 -30.16 11.80
CA ALA A 15 -23.16 -29.03 10.91
C ALA A 15 -21.77 -28.48 11.21
N ASN A 16 -20.76 -28.95 10.47
CA ASN A 16 -19.49 -28.24 10.33
C ASN A 16 -19.75 -26.97 9.53
N ALA A 17 -20.32 -25.96 10.19
CA ALA A 17 -20.27 -24.60 9.69
C ALA A 17 -18.79 -24.17 9.82
N THR A 18 -18.02 -24.36 8.76
CA THR A 18 -16.79 -23.62 8.56
C THR A 18 -17.18 -22.16 8.50
N ALA A 19 -17.03 -21.45 9.62
CA ALA A 19 -17.18 -20.00 9.62
C ALA A 19 -16.25 -19.47 8.54
N ALA A 20 -16.81 -18.90 7.47
CA ALA A 20 -16.01 -18.27 6.44
C ALA A 20 -15.12 -17.25 7.15
N ALA A 21 -13.81 -17.41 7.04
CA ALA A 21 -12.87 -16.53 7.72
C ALA A 21 -13.20 -15.09 7.31
N GLN A 22 -13.47 -14.23 8.29
CA GLN A 22 -13.80 -12.84 8.03
C GLN A 22 -12.69 -12.22 7.17
N ARG A 23 -13.06 -11.56 6.08
CA ARG A 23 -12.11 -10.90 5.19
C ARG A 23 -11.42 -9.78 5.96
N ARG A 24 -10.11 -9.90 6.12
CA ARG A 24 -9.24 -8.85 6.64
C ARG A 24 -8.99 -7.81 5.55
N LEU A 25 -8.75 -6.57 5.95
CA LEU A 25 -8.44 -5.47 5.03
C LEU A 25 -7.02 -4.96 5.28
N PRO A 26 -6.28 -4.56 4.23
CA PRO A 26 -5.10 -3.73 4.34
C PRO A 26 -5.48 -2.28 4.69
N ILE A 27 -4.49 -1.43 4.89
CA ILE A 27 -4.68 -0.01 5.19
C ILE A 27 -4.85 0.75 3.87
N TYR A 28 -6.00 1.40 3.68
CA TYR A 28 -6.30 2.23 2.51
C TYR A 28 -6.09 3.73 2.77
N CYS A 29 -6.36 4.17 3.98
CA CYS A 29 -6.21 5.55 4.44
C CYS A 29 -6.29 5.60 5.97
N THR A 30 -6.17 6.79 6.55
CA THR A 30 -6.23 6.99 8.01
C THR A 30 -7.24 8.07 8.39
N ASP A 31 -7.57 8.16 9.68
CA ASP A 31 -8.35 9.26 10.25
C ASP A 31 -7.46 10.33 10.92
N ARG A 32 -6.20 10.43 10.49
CA ARG A 32 -5.27 11.44 11.05
C ARG A 32 -5.92 12.81 11.15
N PRO A 33 -5.81 13.49 12.29
CA PRO A 33 -6.31 14.82 12.46
C PRO A 33 -5.53 15.82 11.58
N GLY A 34 -6.19 16.88 11.17
CA GLY A 34 -5.63 17.89 10.27
C GLY A 34 -5.71 17.45 8.80
N LYS A 35 -5.30 18.34 7.89
CA LYS A 35 -5.24 18.04 6.45
C LYS A 35 -3.90 17.41 6.11
N VAL A 36 -3.82 16.09 6.19
CA VAL A 36 -2.62 15.30 5.85
C VAL A 36 -2.89 14.36 4.70
N VAL A 37 -1.90 14.11 3.86
CA VAL A 37 -1.99 13.21 2.70
C VAL A 37 -0.63 12.55 2.45
N SER A 38 -0.63 11.29 2.00
CA SER A 38 0.57 10.62 1.50
C SER A 38 0.51 10.49 -0.01
N LEU A 39 1.58 10.93 -0.69
CA LEU A 39 1.80 10.63 -2.10
C LEU A 39 2.66 9.37 -2.20
N THR A 40 2.19 8.40 -2.97
CA THR A 40 2.89 7.11 -3.12
C THR A 40 3.08 6.77 -4.58
N PHE A 41 4.19 6.11 -4.89
CA PHE A 41 4.56 5.72 -6.24
C PHE A 41 4.88 4.23 -6.26
N ASP A 42 4.23 3.48 -7.15
CA ASP A 42 4.60 2.10 -7.43
C ASP A 42 5.62 2.10 -8.56
N ALA A 43 6.84 1.58 -8.30
CA ALA A 43 7.96 1.61 -9.22
C ALA A 43 8.32 0.20 -9.70
N ALA A 44 8.02 -0.08 -10.97
CA ALA A 44 8.20 -1.39 -11.58
C ALA A 44 8.82 -1.35 -12.98
N TRP A 45 8.74 -0.20 -13.69
CA TRP A 45 9.09 -0.12 -15.11
C TRP A 45 10.43 0.58 -15.34
N GLY A 46 10.44 1.69 -16.09
CA GLY A 46 11.62 2.52 -16.35
C GLY A 46 12.01 3.37 -15.12
N ASP A 47 13.03 4.21 -15.28
CA ASP A 47 13.47 5.15 -14.25
C ASP A 47 13.79 6.54 -14.81
N GLU A 48 13.34 6.80 -16.05
CA GLU A 48 13.67 8.01 -16.81
C GLU A 48 13.16 9.28 -16.14
N ASP A 49 12.10 9.18 -15.35
CA ASP A 49 11.49 10.31 -14.65
C ASP A 49 11.98 10.46 -13.20
N THR A 50 12.81 9.54 -12.69
CA THR A 50 13.23 9.52 -11.27
C THR A 50 13.84 10.85 -10.83
N GLN A 51 14.79 11.38 -11.59
CA GLN A 51 15.42 12.66 -11.26
C GLN A 51 14.43 13.82 -11.28
N GLN A 52 13.51 13.83 -12.26
CA GLN A 52 12.47 14.85 -12.37
C GLN A 52 11.48 14.77 -11.19
N LEU A 53 11.10 13.56 -10.75
CA LEU A 53 10.25 13.37 -9.56
C LEU A 53 10.93 13.90 -8.29
N ILE A 54 12.23 13.59 -8.09
CA ILE A 54 13.03 14.11 -6.97
C ILE A 54 13.05 15.64 -6.97
N GLU A 55 13.30 16.26 -8.11
CA GLU A 55 13.35 17.72 -8.25
C GLU A 55 12.01 18.38 -7.95
N ILE A 56 10.91 17.81 -8.48
CA ILE A 56 9.56 18.31 -8.24
C ILE A 56 9.21 18.20 -6.76
N LEU A 57 9.34 17.00 -6.17
CA LEU A 57 9.01 16.77 -4.77
C LEU A 57 9.89 17.62 -3.83
N GLY A 58 11.19 17.74 -4.15
CA GLY A 58 12.14 18.57 -3.41
C GLY A 58 11.79 20.06 -3.43
N LYS A 59 11.34 20.60 -4.58
CA LYS A 59 10.89 22.00 -4.72
C LYS A 59 9.75 22.33 -3.74
N TYR A 60 8.83 21.38 -3.52
CA TYR A 60 7.70 21.56 -2.59
C TYR A 60 8.00 21.02 -1.19
N LYS A 61 9.22 20.52 -0.93
CA LYS A 61 9.66 19.91 0.34
C LYS A 61 8.77 18.74 0.76
N VAL A 62 8.33 17.95 -0.20
CA VAL A 62 7.48 16.79 0.01
C VAL A 62 8.33 15.53 0.06
N ARG A 63 8.16 14.74 1.11
CA ARG A 63 8.65 13.35 1.17
C ARG A 63 7.52 12.41 0.79
N ALA A 64 7.79 11.55 -0.18
CA ALA A 64 6.84 10.55 -0.68
C ALA A 64 7.29 9.14 -0.31
N THR A 65 6.41 8.15 -0.48
CA THR A 65 6.72 6.72 -0.31
C THR A 65 6.74 6.03 -1.67
N PHE A 66 7.85 5.39 -1.99
CA PHE A 66 8.02 4.59 -3.20
C PHE A 66 7.96 3.11 -2.85
N PHE A 67 6.96 2.40 -3.38
CA PHE A 67 6.87 0.95 -3.31
C PHE A 67 7.55 0.37 -4.54
N VAL A 68 8.71 -0.26 -4.35
CA VAL A 68 9.58 -0.67 -5.45
C VAL A 68 9.59 -2.18 -5.62
N VAL A 69 9.56 -2.64 -6.87
CA VAL A 69 9.71 -4.05 -7.23
C VAL A 69 11.18 -4.46 -7.14
N GLY A 70 11.49 -5.61 -6.56
CA GLY A 70 12.87 -6.08 -6.39
C GLY A 70 13.64 -6.22 -7.70
N GLU A 71 13.01 -6.69 -8.78
CA GLU A 71 13.63 -6.69 -10.11
C GLU A 71 13.90 -5.28 -10.65
N TRP A 72 13.11 -4.28 -10.27
CA TRP A 72 13.39 -2.88 -10.58
C TRP A 72 14.59 -2.37 -9.76
N VAL A 73 14.68 -2.75 -8.48
CA VAL A 73 15.85 -2.44 -7.63
C VAL A 73 17.14 -2.99 -8.24
N ASP A 74 17.12 -4.21 -8.78
CA ASP A 74 18.29 -4.81 -9.45
C ASP A 74 18.74 -4.03 -10.68
N ARG A 75 17.79 -3.48 -11.45
CA ARG A 75 18.09 -2.74 -12.69
C ARG A 75 18.39 -1.27 -12.46
N CYS A 76 17.75 -0.65 -11.48
CA CYS A 76 17.73 0.80 -11.26
C CYS A 76 18.22 1.16 -9.84
N GLY A 77 19.24 0.44 -9.33
CA GLY A 77 19.75 0.65 -7.97
C GLY A 77 20.23 2.07 -7.68
N ASP A 78 20.78 2.77 -8.68
CA ASP A 78 21.19 4.17 -8.56
C ASP A 78 19.97 5.09 -8.36
N SER A 79 18.86 4.81 -9.03
CA SER A 79 17.59 5.53 -8.87
C SER A 79 16.98 5.30 -7.48
N VAL A 80 17.04 4.05 -6.97
CA VAL A 80 16.63 3.73 -5.59
C VAL A 80 17.47 4.53 -4.58
N LYS A 81 18.80 4.55 -4.79
CA LYS A 81 19.72 5.31 -3.93
C LYS A 81 19.44 6.81 -3.98
N ALA A 82 19.20 7.37 -5.16
CA ALA A 82 18.91 8.79 -5.34
C ALA A 82 17.59 9.20 -4.66
N LEU A 83 16.53 8.39 -4.79
CA LEU A 83 15.25 8.61 -4.09
C LEU A 83 15.44 8.57 -2.57
N PHE A 84 16.18 7.59 -2.06
CA PHE A 84 16.45 7.46 -0.63
C PHE A 84 17.29 8.64 -0.09
N ASP A 85 18.35 9.03 -0.79
CA ASP A 85 19.21 10.15 -0.42
C ASP A 85 18.47 11.50 -0.45
N ALA A 86 17.46 11.63 -1.31
CA ALA A 86 16.56 12.78 -1.34
C ALA A 86 15.55 12.80 -0.17
N GLY A 87 15.56 11.77 0.69
CA GLY A 87 14.72 11.67 1.89
C GLY A 87 13.35 11.01 1.64
N HIS A 88 13.15 10.39 0.49
CA HIS A 88 11.95 9.61 0.23
C HIS A 88 12.02 8.25 0.92
N GLU A 89 10.87 7.70 1.22
CA GLU A 89 10.70 6.40 1.82
C GLU A 89 10.68 5.31 0.74
N ILE A 90 11.51 4.26 0.88
CA ILE A 90 11.57 3.14 -0.06
C ILE A 90 10.99 1.91 0.61
N MET A 91 9.89 1.40 0.05
CA MET A 91 9.10 0.30 0.60
C MET A 91 8.89 -0.83 -0.43
N ASN A 92 8.34 -1.94 0.02
CA ASN A 92 8.30 -3.21 -0.71
C ASN A 92 7.08 -3.33 -1.64
N HIS A 93 7.31 -3.71 -2.92
CA HIS A 93 6.27 -4.05 -3.89
C HIS A 93 6.43 -5.47 -4.48
N SER A 94 6.88 -6.45 -3.66
CA SER A 94 7.31 -7.80 -4.03
C SER A 94 8.62 -7.83 -4.86
N ASP A 95 9.16 -9.01 -5.10
CA ASP A 95 10.41 -9.16 -5.86
C ASP A 95 10.17 -9.12 -7.37
N SER A 96 9.20 -9.92 -7.88
CA SER A 96 8.95 -10.12 -9.31
C SER A 96 7.56 -9.67 -9.79
N HIS A 97 6.84 -8.90 -8.98
CA HIS A 97 5.51 -8.36 -9.27
C HIS A 97 4.44 -9.42 -9.59
N PRO A 98 4.34 -10.55 -8.84
CA PRO A 98 3.35 -11.59 -9.11
C PRO A 98 1.98 -11.23 -8.54
N ASN A 99 0.93 -11.95 -8.99
CA ASN A 99 -0.36 -11.92 -8.29
C ASN A 99 -0.24 -12.68 -6.96
N MET A 100 0.03 -11.96 -5.86
CA MET A 100 0.32 -12.51 -4.54
C MET A 100 -0.72 -13.52 -4.03
N PRO A 101 -2.05 -13.29 -4.15
CA PRO A 101 -3.06 -14.27 -3.72
C PRO A 101 -2.98 -15.65 -4.38
N LYS A 102 -2.33 -15.77 -5.54
CA LYS A 102 -2.16 -17.04 -6.25
C LYS A 102 -0.95 -17.85 -5.79
N LEU A 103 -0.11 -17.28 -4.92
CA LEU A 103 1.09 -17.93 -4.41
C LEU A 103 0.82 -18.74 -3.14
N SER A 104 1.66 -19.74 -2.86
CA SER A 104 1.73 -20.33 -1.54
C SER A 104 2.31 -19.36 -0.53
N ARG A 105 2.10 -19.60 0.78
CA ARG A 105 2.65 -18.76 1.85
C ARG A 105 4.18 -18.65 1.78
N GLU A 106 4.85 -19.76 1.48
CA GLU A 106 6.32 -19.83 1.33
C GLU A 106 6.79 -18.93 0.18
N ARG A 107 6.07 -18.94 -0.95
CA ARG A 107 6.39 -18.06 -2.08
C ARG A 107 6.09 -16.60 -1.79
N MET A 108 5.03 -16.29 -1.04
CA MET A 108 4.77 -14.91 -0.57
C MET A 108 5.90 -14.41 0.31
N LEU A 109 6.37 -15.22 1.26
CA LEU A 109 7.52 -14.90 2.12
C LEU A 109 8.79 -14.68 1.30
N GLU A 110 9.06 -15.52 0.30
CA GLU A 110 10.22 -15.40 -0.58
C GLU A 110 10.18 -14.08 -1.36
N GLU A 111 9.05 -13.76 -2.00
CA GLU A 111 8.84 -12.52 -2.76
C GLU A 111 9.06 -11.26 -1.90
N ILE A 112 8.50 -11.26 -0.69
CA ILE A 112 8.65 -10.12 0.21
C ILE A 112 10.09 -10.01 0.73
N ASN A 113 10.69 -11.11 1.18
CA ASN A 113 12.03 -11.06 1.76
C ASN A 113 13.10 -10.70 0.73
N ARG A 114 13.06 -11.25 -0.48
CA ARG A 114 14.01 -10.92 -1.54
C ARG A 114 14.01 -9.43 -1.87
N CYS A 115 12.81 -8.86 -2.02
CA CYS A 115 12.68 -7.42 -2.25
C CYS A 115 13.21 -6.61 -1.06
N ASN A 116 12.87 -6.99 0.18
CA ASN A 116 13.38 -6.34 1.39
C ASN A 116 14.91 -6.37 1.46
N ASP A 117 15.53 -7.52 1.15
CA ASP A 117 16.99 -7.68 1.21
C ASP A 117 17.69 -6.78 0.18
N LYS A 118 17.15 -6.69 -1.05
CA LYS A 118 17.66 -5.80 -2.10
C LYS A 118 17.57 -4.33 -1.72
N ILE A 119 16.41 -3.89 -1.21
CA ILE A 119 16.21 -2.51 -0.75
C ILE A 119 17.18 -2.21 0.41
N GLN A 120 17.27 -3.09 1.39
CA GLN A 120 18.14 -2.91 2.54
C GLN A 120 19.64 -2.87 2.14
N ALA A 121 20.05 -3.63 1.13
CA ALA A 121 21.42 -3.61 0.64
C ALA A 121 21.84 -2.22 0.09
N ILE A 122 20.90 -1.47 -0.50
CA ILE A 122 21.17 -0.14 -1.06
C ILE A 122 20.95 0.97 -0.03
N THR A 123 19.89 0.90 0.75
CA THR A 123 19.45 1.99 1.64
C THR A 123 19.96 1.85 3.07
N GLY A 124 20.37 0.64 3.49
CA GLY A 124 20.65 0.31 4.88
C GLY A 124 19.39 0.13 5.74
N VAL A 125 18.19 0.40 5.20
CA VAL A 125 16.92 0.35 5.94
C VAL A 125 16.06 -0.80 5.40
N ARG A 126 15.59 -1.66 6.31
CA ARG A 126 14.66 -2.72 5.94
C ARG A 126 13.22 -2.18 5.86
N PRO A 127 12.50 -2.43 4.76
CA PRO A 127 11.10 -2.01 4.62
C PRO A 127 10.19 -2.58 5.71
N THR A 128 9.25 -1.77 6.17
CA THR A 128 8.20 -2.17 7.12
C THR A 128 6.80 -2.12 6.51
N LEU A 129 6.69 -1.63 5.27
CA LEU A 129 5.44 -1.57 4.53
C LEU A 129 5.55 -2.40 3.26
N HIS A 130 4.44 -3.06 2.91
CA HIS A 130 4.30 -3.83 1.68
C HIS A 130 3.06 -3.37 0.93
N ARG A 131 3.18 -3.16 -0.38
CA ARG A 131 2.03 -2.99 -1.26
C ARG A 131 1.98 -4.18 -2.22
N ALA A 132 0.84 -4.86 -2.25
CA ALA A 132 0.66 -6.01 -3.14
C ALA A 132 0.54 -5.55 -4.59
N PRO A 133 1.21 -6.21 -5.55
CA PRO A 133 1.01 -5.99 -6.97
C PRO A 133 -0.47 -6.05 -7.37
N TYR A 134 -0.88 -5.17 -8.29
CA TYR A 134 -2.26 -5.04 -8.79
C TYR A 134 -3.30 -4.62 -7.73
N GLY A 135 -2.89 -4.33 -6.50
CA GLY A 135 -3.81 -4.17 -5.38
C GLY A 135 -4.49 -5.47 -4.92
N ASP A 136 -4.05 -6.62 -5.42
CA ASP A 136 -4.64 -7.92 -5.10
C ASP A 136 -4.08 -8.45 -3.78
N TYR A 137 -4.97 -8.76 -2.84
CA TYR A 137 -4.60 -9.30 -1.54
C TYR A 137 -5.54 -10.41 -1.07
N SER A 138 -5.07 -11.17 -0.11
CA SER A 138 -5.82 -12.22 0.59
C SER A 138 -5.51 -12.19 2.09
N ASN A 139 -6.33 -12.85 2.91
CA ASN A 139 -6.01 -13.02 4.33
C ASN A 139 -4.64 -13.67 4.53
N ALA A 140 -4.29 -14.65 3.67
CA ALA A 140 -2.99 -15.33 3.72
C ALA A 140 -1.82 -14.35 3.50
N LEU A 141 -1.96 -13.38 2.59
CA LEU A 141 -0.94 -12.35 2.39
C LEU A 141 -0.82 -11.44 3.61
N LEU A 142 -1.95 -10.96 4.16
CA LEU A 142 -1.94 -10.12 5.36
C LEU A 142 -1.29 -10.82 6.54
N GLU A 143 -1.63 -12.09 6.78
CA GLU A 143 -1.00 -12.92 7.81
C GLU A 143 0.50 -13.14 7.55
N THR A 144 0.90 -13.31 6.29
CA THR A 144 2.31 -13.44 5.91
C THR A 144 3.08 -12.15 6.22
N ALA A 145 2.53 -11.00 5.87
CA ALA A 145 3.12 -9.69 6.20
C ALA A 145 3.22 -9.47 7.72
N ASP A 146 2.19 -9.85 8.48
CA ASP A 146 2.20 -9.78 9.95
C ASP A 146 3.38 -10.58 10.54
N THR A 147 3.70 -11.78 10.01
CA THR A 147 4.85 -12.59 10.49
C THR A 147 6.20 -11.91 10.26
N LEU A 148 6.26 -10.98 9.32
CA LEU A 148 7.44 -10.17 9.01
C LEU A 148 7.42 -8.80 9.73
N GLY A 149 6.41 -8.52 10.54
CA GLY A 149 6.22 -7.22 11.20
C GLY A 149 5.91 -6.10 10.20
N MET A 150 5.33 -6.43 9.06
CA MET A 150 5.02 -5.47 7.98
C MET A 150 3.52 -5.16 7.92
N HIS A 151 3.19 -3.92 7.55
CA HIS A 151 1.82 -3.52 7.25
C HIS A 151 1.57 -3.53 5.74
N VAL A 152 0.39 -4.04 5.34
CA VAL A 152 -0.01 -4.01 3.92
C VAL A 152 -0.78 -2.72 3.64
N ILE A 153 -0.30 -1.96 2.66
CA ILE A 153 -0.80 -0.63 2.29
C ILE A 153 -1.48 -0.69 0.93
N GLN A 154 -2.64 -0.09 0.85
CA GLN A 154 -3.38 0.19 -0.38
C GLN A 154 -3.44 1.71 -0.63
N TRP A 155 -4.48 2.18 -1.28
CA TRP A 155 -4.77 3.58 -1.57
C TRP A 155 -6.28 3.80 -1.61
N ASP A 156 -6.72 4.98 -1.24
CA ASP A 156 -8.11 5.43 -1.40
C ASP A 156 -8.28 6.42 -2.58
N VAL A 157 -7.17 6.95 -3.09
CA VAL A 157 -7.17 7.82 -4.27
C VAL A 157 -6.24 7.25 -5.35
N ASP A 158 -6.82 6.81 -6.45
CA ASP A 158 -6.10 6.31 -7.62
C ASP A 158 -6.01 7.40 -8.69
N SER A 159 -4.79 7.84 -9.04
CA SER A 159 -4.57 8.84 -10.08
C SER A 159 -4.94 8.34 -11.48
N LEU A 160 -4.89 7.03 -11.70
CA LEU A 160 -4.97 6.34 -12.99
C LEU A 160 -3.92 6.82 -14.00
N ASP A 161 -2.80 7.35 -13.54
CA ASP A 161 -1.72 7.92 -14.35
C ASP A 161 -1.11 6.91 -15.33
N TRP A 162 -1.08 5.63 -14.95
CA TRP A 162 -0.60 4.52 -15.77
C TRP A 162 -1.40 4.29 -17.09
N LYS A 163 -2.57 4.93 -17.22
CA LYS A 163 -3.41 4.92 -18.44
C LYS A 163 -3.08 6.07 -19.38
N ASP A 164 -2.07 6.86 -19.05
CA ASP A 164 -1.66 8.06 -19.80
C ASP A 164 -2.78 9.09 -20.07
N PRO A 165 -3.70 9.33 -19.10
CA PRO A 165 -4.73 10.34 -19.31
C PRO A 165 -4.11 11.74 -19.41
N PRO A 166 -4.84 12.73 -19.96
CA PRO A 166 -4.39 14.12 -19.94
C PRO A 166 -4.02 14.62 -18.55
N VAL A 167 -3.01 15.47 -18.46
CA VAL A 167 -2.55 16.08 -17.19
C VAL A 167 -3.70 16.65 -16.37
N ALA A 168 -4.62 17.40 -17.00
CA ALA A 168 -5.77 17.99 -16.33
C ALA A 168 -6.69 16.95 -15.67
N ASP A 169 -6.80 15.76 -16.24
CA ASP A 169 -7.63 14.68 -15.70
C ASP A 169 -6.98 14.08 -14.45
N ILE A 170 -5.66 13.84 -14.47
CA ILE A 170 -4.89 13.39 -13.29
C ILE A 170 -5.05 14.41 -12.16
N VAL A 171 -4.81 15.69 -12.45
CA VAL A 171 -4.94 16.79 -11.46
C VAL A 171 -6.35 16.84 -10.88
N SER A 172 -7.36 16.87 -11.76
CA SER A 172 -8.78 16.93 -11.34
C SER A 172 -9.17 15.73 -10.49
N ARG A 173 -8.74 14.52 -10.91
CA ARG A 173 -9.07 13.27 -10.24
C ARG A 173 -8.50 13.25 -8.83
N VAL A 174 -7.21 13.50 -8.67
CA VAL A 174 -6.55 13.50 -7.37
C VAL A 174 -7.13 14.58 -6.47
N THR A 175 -7.15 15.84 -6.91
CA THR A 175 -7.55 16.97 -6.05
C THR A 175 -9.02 16.99 -5.66
N LYS A 176 -9.90 16.29 -6.39
CA LYS A 176 -11.31 16.13 -6.01
C LYS A 176 -11.58 15.00 -5.03
N GLN A 177 -10.70 14.00 -4.98
CA GLN A 177 -10.92 12.79 -4.18
C GLN A 177 -10.13 12.80 -2.88
N VAL A 178 -9.02 13.53 -2.80
CA VAL A 178 -8.19 13.63 -1.59
C VAL A 178 -9.00 14.16 -0.41
N ASN A 179 -8.93 13.43 0.69
CA ASN A 179 -9.43 13.81 2.01
C ASN A 179 -8.28 13.70 3.03
N SER A 180 -8.49 14.19 4.26
CA SER A 180 -7.49 13.99 5.30
C SER A 180 -7.21 12.51 5.54
N GLY A 181 -5.93 12.17 5.58
CA GLY A 181 -5.45 10.81 5.75
C GLY A 181 -5.46 9.95 4.48
N SER A 182 -5.73 10.54 3.31
CA SER A 182 -5.68 9.83 2.03
C SER A 182 -4.27 9.36 1.67
N ILE A 183 -4.21 8.17 1.05
CA ILE A 183 -3.03 7.61 0.38
C ILE A 183 -3.30 7.64 -1.12
N VAL A 184 -2.50 8.42 -1.84
CA VAL A 184 -2.66 8.62 -3.29
C VAL A 184 -1.70 7.69 -4.04
N LEU A 185 -2.21 6.93 -5.00
CA LEU A 185 -1.41 6.10 -5.90
C LEU A 185 -1.02 6.87 -7.16
N PHE A 186 0.28 6.85 -7.44
CA PHE A 186 0.93 7.17 -8.71
C PHE A 186 1.88 6.03 -9.11
N HIS A 187 2.43 6.12 -10.32
CA HIS A 187 3.45 5.20 -10.82
C HIS A 187 4.66 5.99 -11.34
N ASN A 188 5.83 5.35 -11.26
CA ASN A 188 7.01 5.85 -11.96
C ASN A 188 6.89 5.58 -13.46
N ALA A 189 7.67 6.29 -14.26
CA ALA A 189 7.65 6.20 -15.73
C ALA A 189 6.26 6.42 -16.38
N ALA A 190 5.30 6.97 -15.63
CA ALA A 190 4.00 7.37 -16.15
C ALA A 190 4.11 8.75 -16.83
N LYS A 191 3.87 8.78 -18.13
CA LYS A 191 4.19 9.89 -19.03
C LYS A 191 3.77 11.28 -18.54
N ASN A 192 2.59 11.38 -17.95
CA ASN A 192 1.98 12.67 -17.61
C ASN A 192 2.08 13.01 -16.10
N THR A 193 2.58 12.09 -15.28
CA THR A 193 2.71 12.27 -13.83
C THR A 193 3.66 13.41 -13.46
N PRO A 194 4.86 13.56 -14.05
CA PRO A 194 5.74 14.67 -13.72
C PRO A 194 5.14 16.05 -14.04
N ALA A 195 4.30 16.15 -15.08
CA ALA A 195 3.63 17.40 -15.43
C ALA A 195 2.38 17.69 -14.55
N ALA A 196 1.74 16.65 -14.00
CA ALA A 196 0.57 16.78 -13.14
C ALA A 196 0.95 17.13 -11.68
N LEU A 197 2.05 16.58 -11.17
CA LEU A 197 2.47 16.71 -9.77
C LEU A 197 2.57 18.17 -9.30
N PRO A 198 3.24 19.11 -10.01
CA PRO A 198 3.32 20.50 -9.55
C PRO A 198 1.95 21.10 -9.30
N GLN A 199 0.99 20.89 -10.21
CA GLN A 199 -0.36 21.42 -10.11
C GLN A 199 -1.14 20.82 -8.93
N ILE A 200 -0.95 19.50 -8.67
CA ILE A 200 -1.55 18.80 -7.54
C ILE A 200 -0.97 19.36 -6.23
N LEU A 201 0.36 19.47 -6.15
CA LEU A 201 1.06 19.96 -4.97
C LEU A 201 0.68 21.41 -4.64
N GLU A 202 0.65 22.29 -5.64
CA GLU A 202 0.22 23.69 -5.47
C GLU A 202 -1.21 23.77 -4.94
N LYS A 203 -2.12 23.02 -5.54
CA LYS A 203 -3.54 23.05 -5.17
C LYS A 203 -3.78 22.51 -3.77
N LEU A 204 -3.23 21.34 -3.44
CA LEU A 204 -3.40 20.75 -2.11
C LEU A 204 -2.71 21.58 -1.03
N THR A 205 -1.54 22.16 -1.31
CA THR A 205 -0.87 23.10 -0.39
C THR A 205 -1.73 24.37 -0.16
N ALA A 206 -2.31 24.94 -1.21
CA ALA A 206 -3.19 26.08 -1.10
C ALA A 206 -4.48 25.76 -0.29
N GLU A 207 -4.94 24.52 -0.33
CA GLU A 207 -6.04 24.02 0.49
C GLU A 207 -5.62 23.68 1.94
N GLY A 208 -4.33 23.82 2.27
CA GLY A 208 -3.79 23.61 3.62
C GLY A 208 -3.40 22.16 3.93
N TYR A 209 -3.22 21.32 2.92
CA TYR A 209 -2.68 19.97 3.13
C TYR A 209 -1.19 19.98 3.42
N THR A 210 -0.76 19.08 4.31
CA THR A 210 0.64 18.72 4.54
C THR A 210 0.88 17.28 4.04
N PHE A 211 2.11 17.01 3.63
CA PHE A 211 2.46 15.73 3.01
C PHE A 211 3.36 14.93 3.95
N LEU A 212 2.98 13.69 4.23
CA LEU A 212 3.72 12.77 5.07
C LEU A 212 4.04 11.48 4.30
N PRO A 213 5.22 10.86 4.50
CA PRO A 213 5.42 9.47 4.10
C PRO A 213 4.40 8.56 4.78
N VAL A 214 4.09 7.41 4.17
CA VAL A 214 3.07 6.50 4.72
C VAL A 214 3.42 6.03 6.13
N SER A 215 4.70 5.73 6.42
CA SER A 215 5.11 5.29 7.75
C SER A 215 4.87 6.32 8.85
N GLU A 216 4.88 7.61 8.52
CA GLU A 216 4.58 8.70 9.47
C GLU A 216 3.08 8.98 9.57
N MET A 217 2.30 8.54 8.59
CA MET A 217 0.86 8.78 8.55
C MET A 217 0.05 7.66 9.22
N ILE A 218 0.42 6.40 9.06
CA ILE A 218 -0.33 5.27 9.62
C ILE A 218 -0.17 5.15 11.15
N TYR A 219 -1.12 4.44 11.77
CA TYR A 219 -1.02 4.02 13.17
C TYR A 219 -0.44 2.61 13.24
N TYR A 220 0.51 2.37 14.16
CA TYR A 220 1.11 1.06 14.38
C TYR A 220 0.45 0.29 15.53
N LYS A 221 -0.28 1.00 16.40
CA LYS A 221 -1.00 0.45 17.56
C LYS A 221 -2.21 1.32 17.89
N ASP A 222 -3.09 0.80 18.72
CA ASP A 222 -4.26 1.52 19.23
C ASP A 222 -5.16 2.08 18.11
N TYR A 223 -5.47 1.22 17.12
CA TYR A 223 -6.38 1.54 16.02
C TYR A 223 -7.28 0.37 15.67
N THR A 224 -8.36 0.65 14.98
CA THR A 224 -9.21 -0.32 14.28
C THR A 224 -9.25 -0.02 12.80
N LEU A 225 -9.64 -1.00 11.97
CA LEU A 225 -9.94 -0.78 10.56
C LEU A 225 -11.47 -0.82 10.38
N ASN A 226 -12.02 0.20 9.74
CA ASN A 226 -13.42 0.17 9.31
C ASN A 226 -13.60 -0.68 8.04
N HIS A 227 -14.81 -0.79 7.53
CA HIS A 227 -15.15 -1.59 6.35
C HIS A 227 -14.55 -1.07 5.03
N GLU A 228 -14.01 0.16 5.02
CA GLU A 228 -13.30 0.76 3.87
C GLU A 228 -11.79 0.60 3.97
N GLY A 229 -11.27 -0.03 5.04
CA GLY A 229 -9.83 -0.12 5.30
C GLY A 229 -9.21 1.16 5.84
N ARG A 230 -10.02 2.11 6.33
CA ARG A 230 -9.53 3.29 7.04
C ARG A 230 -9.10 2.92 8.44
N GLN A 231 -7.88 3.28 8.82
CA GLN A 231 -7.46 3.22 10.22
C GLN A 231 -8.17 4.31 11.02
N ILE A 232 -8.78 3.90 12.13
CA ILE A 232 -9.43 4.77 13.11
C ILE A 232 -8.67 4.65 14.42
N ALA A 233 -8.14 5.77 14.90
CA ALA A 233 -7.45 5.79 16.19
C ALA A 233 -8.40 5.41 17.32
N MET A 234 -7.96 4.54 18.23
CA MET A 234 -8.69 4.29 19.45
C MET A 234 -8.39 5.37 20.48
N PRO A 235 -9.40 5.80 21.27
CA PRO A 235 -9.13 6.72 22.37
C PRO A 235 -8.12 6.08 23.32
N PRO A 236 -7.24 6.86 23.97
CA PRO A 236 -6.38 6.36 25.01
C PRO A 236 -7.22 5.73 26.15
N ALA A 237 -6.78 4.57 26.63
CA ALA A 237 -7.43 3.84 27.71
C ALA A 237 -7.40 4.63 29.03
#